data_a5963143625e0e90b9e17dfae3a1dcb5
#
_entry.id   a5963143625e0e90b9e17dfae3a1dcb5
#
_cell.length_a   1.000
_cell.length_b   1.000
_cell.length_c   1.000
_cell.angle_alpha   90.00
_cell.angle_beta   90.00
_cell.angle_gamma   90.00
#
_symmetry.space_group_name_H-M   'P 1'
#
loop_
_entity.id
_entity.type
_entity.pdbx_description
1 polymer ?
#
loop_
_entity_poly.entity_id
_entity_poly.type
_entity_poly.pdbx_seq_one_letter_code
_entity_poly.pdbx_strand_id
1 'polypeptide(L)'
;MRYWGKVLGLVLGLLSGAGFWGVVFGLLAGHLIDKARSPARQGYFANQQTRQALFFRTTFQVMGHLTKSKGRVTDADIQMASLLMDRMQLDAAGRAAAQQAFREGKQGDYPLRDKLRELRSACFGRFDLIRMFLEIQIQAAFADGSLHPNERQVLYVIAEELGISRAQFDQFLRMMESGQQFGGGAYQGGSSQGGFAGAQRGPTLDDACSVLGVRSSDDATTIKRAYRKLMSEHHPDKLVAKGLPPEMMEMATQKAQEIQGAY
;
A
#
# COMPACT_ATOMS: atom_id res chain seq x y z
N MET A 1 -10.34 -31.61 -17.24
CA MET A 1 -11.03 -31.71 -18.54
C MET A 1 -11.09 -30.31 -19.15
N ARG A 2 -10.19 -30.04 -20.10
CA ARG A 2 -9.84 -28.66 -20.54
C ARG A 2 -10.73 -28.09 -21.66
N TYR A 3 -11.71 -28.81 -22.15
CA TYR A 3 -12.51 -28.43 -23.32
C TYR A 3 -14.03 -28.67 -23.18
N TRP A 4 -14.51 -28.91 -21.97
CA TRP A 4 -15.91 -29.23 -21.70
C TRP A 4 -16.89 -28.11 -22.09
N GLY A 5 -16.51 -26.86 -21.88
CA GLY A 5 -17.32 -25.71 -22.28
C GLY A 5 -17.46 -25.61 -23.80
N LYS A 6 -16.37 -25.85 -24.54
CA LYS A 6 -16.42 -25.84 -26.01
C LYS A 6 -17.29 -26.97 -26.57
N VAL A 7 -17.19 -28.18 -25.98
CA VAL A 7 -17.99 -29.34 -26.38
C VAL A 7 -19.46 -29.09 -26.08
N LEU A 8 -19.77 -28.59 -24.89
CA LEU A 8 -21.15 -28.26 -24.49
C LEU A 8 -21.75 -27.13 -25.32
N GLY A 9 -20.96 -26.10 -25.64
CA GLY A 9 -21.35 -24.99 -26.50
C GLY A 9 -21.59 -25.45 -27.94
N LEU A 10 -20.78 -26.38 -28.47
CA LEU A 10 -20.96 -26.95 -29.78
C LEU A 10 -22.24 -27.80 -29.88
N VAL A 11 -22.51 -28.63 -28.86
CA VAL A 11 -23.70 -29.48 -28.81
C VAL A 11 -24.96 -28.63 -28.69
N LEU A 12 -24.99 -27.60 -27.81
CA LEU A 12 -26.10 -26.66 -27.68
C LEU A 12 -26.31 -25.84 -28.96
N GLY A 13 -25.22 -25.42 -29.60
CA GLY A 13 -25.28 -24.72 -30.88
C GLY A 13 -25.88 -25.54 -32.02
N LEU A 14 -25.58 -26.85 -32.07
CA LEU A 14 -26.16 -27.79 -33.01
C LEU A 14 -27.66 -28.05 -32.74
N LEU A 15 -28.04 -28.17 -31.47
CA LEU A 15 -29.43 -28.41 -31.03
C LEU A 15 -30.32 -27.17 -31.17
N SER A 16 -29.77 -25.97 -31.24
CA SER A 16 -30.51 -24.71 -31.32
C SER A 16 -31.25 -24.47 -32.66
N GLY A 17 -30.98 -25.33 -33.69
CA GLY A 17 -31.59 -25.22 -35.01
C GLY A 17 -31.20 -23.96 -35.81
N ALA A 18 -30.29 -23.13 -35.29
CA ALA A 18 -29.86 -21.88 -35.92
C ALA A 18 -28.76 -22.09 -37.01
N GLY A 19 -28.59 -23.32 -37.48
CA GLY A 19 -27.63 -23.67 -38.53
C GLY A 19 -26.18 -23.30 -38.16
N PHE A 20 -25.42 -22.87 -39.16
CA PHE A 20 -24.00 -22.54 -39.03
C PHE A 20 -23.72 -21.49 -37.92
N TRP A 21 -24.59 -20.48 -37.79
CA TRP A 21 -24.44 -19.42 -36.79
C TRP A 21 -24.63 -19.88 -35.34
N GLY A 22 -25.53 -20.86 -35.13
CA GLY A 22 -25.72 -21.47 -33.80
C GLY A 22 -24.47 -22.16 -33.29
N VAL A 23 -23.75 -22.87 -34.17
CA VAL A 23 -22.49 -23.53 -33.87
C VAL A 23 -21.38 -22.51 -33.56
N VAL A 24 -21.28 -21.45 -34.34
CA VAL A 24 -20.27 -20.38 -34.09
C VAL A 24 -20.49 -19.70 -32.77
N PHE A 25 -21.74 -19.27 -32.44
CA PHE A 25 -22.06 -18.65 -31.16
C PHE A 25 -21.93 -19.63 -29.99
N GLY A 26 -22.31 -20.89 -30.16
CA GLY A 26 -22.13 -21.93 -29.15
C GLY A 26 -20.66 -22.18 -28.82
N LEU A 27 -19.80 -22.27 -29.84
CA LEU A 27 -18.35 -22.42 -29.65
C LEU A 27 -17.71 -21.18 -29.00
N LEU A 28 -18.12 -19.99 -29.40
CA LEU A 28 -17.66 -18.73 -28.78
C LEU A 28 -18.07 -18.64 -27.30
N ALA A 29 -19.31 -18.91 -26.97
CA ALA A 29 -19.79 -18.93 -25.59
C ALA A 29 -19.10 -20.01 -24.76
N GLY A 30 -18.94 -21.22 -25.30
CA GLY A 30 -18.18 -22.32 -24.67
C GLY A 30 -16.71 -21.98 -24.45
N HIS A 31 -16.08 -21.28 -25.40
CA HIS A 31 -14.71 -20.78 -25.26
C HIS A 31 -14.58 -19.72 -24.15
N LEU A 32 -15.53 -18.81 -24.05
CA LEU A 32 -15.55 -17.80 -22.98
C LEU A 32 -15.73 -18.43 -21.60
N ILE A 33 -16.58 -19.45 -21.49
CA ILE A 33 -16.79 -20.20 -20.23
C ILE A 33 -15.51 -20.99 -19.85
N ASP A 34 -14.88 -21.68 -20.79
CA ASP A 34 -13.62 -22.39 -20.53
C ASP A 34 -12.48 -21.43 -20.14
N LYS A 35 -12.42 -20.26 -20.79
CA LYS A 35 -11.44 -19.21 -20.46
C LYS A 35 -11.71 -18.60 -19.10
N ALA A 36 -12.97 -18.42 -18.71
CA ALA A 36 -13.34 -17.94 -17.38
C ALA A 36 -13.03 -18.94 -16.25
N ARG A 37 -13.12 -20.25 -16.56
CA ARG A 37 -12.82 -21.37 -15.64
C ARG A 37 -11.39 -21.89 -15.73
N SER A 38 -10.49 -21.23 -16.47
CA SER A 38 -9.11 -21.71 -16.63
C SER A 38 -8.40 -21.78 -15.27
N PRO A 39 -7.70 -22.90 -14.95
CA PRO A 39 -6.94 -23.05 -13.70
C PRO A 39 -5.89 -21.95 -13.50
N ALA A 40 -5.34 -21.43 -14.61
CA ALA A 40 -4.39 -20.32 -14.58
C ALA A 40 -5.01 -19.03 -14.02
N ARG A 41 -6.29 -18.75 -14.31
CA ARG A 41 -7.00 -17.59 -13.81
C ARG A 41 -7.38 -17.75 -12.33
N GLN A 42 -7.85 -18.95 -11.95
CA GLN A 42 -8.13 -19.28 -10.55
C GLN A 42 -6.85 -19.24 -9.70
N GLY A 43 -5.74 -19.76 -10.20
CA GLY A 43 -4.43 -19.68 -9.57
C GLY A 43 -3.92 -18.23 -9.44
N TYR A 44 -4.18 -17.40 -10.44
CA TYR A 44 -3.82 -15.98 -10.39
C TYR A 44 -4.57 -15.24 -9.26
N PHE A 45 -5.89 -15.41 -9.15
CA PHE A 45 -6.69 -14.79 -8.09
C PHE A 45 -6.36 -15.33 -6.71
N ALA A 46 -6.19 -16.65 -6.57
CA ALA A 46 -5.77 -17.25 -5.30
C ALA A 46 -4.40 -16.70 -4.85
N ASN A 47 -3.43 -16.60 -5.76
CA ASN A 47 -2.14 -15.99 -5.48
C ASN A 47 -2.25 -14.49 -5.15
N GLN A 48 -3.20 -13.77 -5.72
CA GLN A 48 -3.41 -12.36 -5.42
C GLN A 48 -3.97 -12.18 -4.00
N GLN A 49 -5.00 -12.94 -3.62
CA GLN A 49 -5.55 -12.89 -2.26
C GLN A 49 -4.51 -13.27 -1.21
N THR A 50 -3.72 -14.32 -1.46
CA THR A 50 -2.64 -14.74 -0.56
C THR A 50 -1.60 -13.63 -0.39
N ARG A 51 -1.21 -12.94 -1.48
CA ARG A 51 -0.27 -11.80 -1.40
C ARG A 51 -0.86 -10.61 -0.65
N GLN A 52 -2.13 -10.30 -0.87
CA GLN A 52 -2.83 -9.22 -0.16
C GLN A 52 -2.89 -9.48 1.33
N ALA A 53 -3.27 -10.70 1.72
CA ALA A 53 -3.29 -11.11 3.12
C ALA A 53 -1.88 -11.07 3.76
N LEU A 54 -0.85 -11.52 3.03
CA LEU A 54 0.54 -11.46 3.47
C LEU A 54 0.99 -10.00 3.66
N PHE A 55 0.73 -9.13 2.69
CA PHE A 55 1.08 -7.71 2.76
C PHE A 55 0.41 -7.05 3.98
N PHE A 56 -0.89 -7.25 4.13
CA PHE A 56 -1.66 -6.73 5.26
C PHE A 56 -1.09 -7.20 6.60
N ARG A 57 -0.96 -8.51 6.78
CA ARG A 57 -0.46 -9.09 8.03
C ARG A 57 0.95 -8.61 8.35
N THR A 58 1.86 -8.66 7.37
CA THR A 58 3.25 -8.24 7.56
C THR A 58 3.35 -6.76 7.89
N THR A 59 2.49 -5.90 7.35
CA THR A 59 2.47 -4.47 7.67
C THR A 59 2.26 -4.25 9.17
N PHE A 60 1.26 -4.88 9.78
CA PHE A 60 0.99 -4.72 11.21
C PHE A 60 1.98 -5.48 12.09
N GLN A 61 2.48 -6.63 11.67
CA GLN A 61 3.53 -7.36 12.41
C GLN A 61 4.81 -6.52 12.50
N VAL A 62 5.29 -6.00 11.37
CA VAL A 62 6.52 -5.19 11.34
C VAL A 62 6.33 -3.88 12.10
N MET A 63 5.15 -3.25 12.00
CA MET A 63 4.82 -2.08 12.82
C MET A 63 4.92 -2.39 14.32
N GLY A 64 4.37 -3.52 14.77
CA GLY A 64 4.46 -3.96 16.17
C GLY A 64 5.91 -4.21 16.62
N HIS A 65 6.74 -4.80 15.76
CA HIS A 65 8.16 -5.02 16.03
C HIS A 65 8.94 -3.71 16.11
N LEU A 66 8.68 -2.80 15.17
CA LEU A 66 9.32 -1.50 15.08
C LEU A 66 9.05 -0.67 16.35
N THR A 67 7.77 -0.50 16.70
CA THR A 67 7.38 0.27 17.90
C THR A 67 7.88 -0.36 19.21
N LYS A 68 8.01 -1.69 19.26
CA LYS A 68 8.57 -2.40 20.42
C LYS A 68 10.08 -2.20 20.54
N SER A 69 10.80 -1.94 19.45
CA SER A 69 12.27 -1.83 19.43
C SER A 69 12.82 -0.69 20.29
N LYS A 70 12.04 0.36 20.54
CA LYS A 70 12.38 1.45 21.46
C LYS A 70 12.22 1.08 22.95
N GLY A 71 11.82 -0.16 23.26
CA GLY A 71 11.66 -0.69 24.61
C GLY A 71 10.19 -0.92 24.98
N ARG A 72 9.35 0.08 24.96
CA ARG A 72 7.91 -0.01 25.23
C ARG A 72 7.09 0.63 24.12
N VAL A 73 5.93 0.05 23.85
CA VAL A 73 4.92 0.66 22.98
C VAL A 73 4.22 1.78 23.74
N THR A 74 4.14 2.95 23.15
CA THR A 74 3.49 4.14 23.72
C THR A 74 2.03 4.25 23.27
N ASP A 75 1.27 5.14 23.92
CA ASP A 75 -0.10 5.44 23.50
C ASP A 75 -0.14 6.05 22.09
N ALA A 76 0.87 6.84 21.73
CA ALA A 76 1.01 7.39 20.38
C ALA A 76 1.16 6.29 19.31
N ASP A 77 1.93 5.24 19.59
CA ASP A 77 2.06 4.08 18.68
C ASP A 77 0.72 3.35 18.50
N ILE A 78 -0.03 3.18 19.59
CA ILE A 78 -1.34 2.53 19.55
C ILE A 78 -2.35 3.40 18.78
N GLN A 79 -2.34 4.69 19.00
CA GLN A 79 -3.17 5.65 18.27
C GLN A 79 -2.84 5.64 16.77
N MET A 80 -1.55 5.63 16.41
CA MET A 80 -1.12 5.56 15.02
C MET A 80 -1.58 4.26 14.34
N ALA A 81 -1.42 3.12 15.01
CA ALA A 81 -1.93 1.85 14.50
C ALA A 81 -3.46 1.86 14.34
N SER A 82 -4.18 2.44 15.30
CA SER A 82 -5.64 2.60 15.24
C SER A 82 -6.06 3.53 14.09
N LEU A 83 -5.38 4.66 13.93
CA LEU A 83 -5.61 5.59 12.83
C LEU A 83 -5.40 4.93 11.46
N LEU A 84 -4.37 4.09 11.35
CA LEU A 84 -4.15 3.30 10.13
C LEU A 84 -5.32 2.33 9.86
N MET A 85 -5.80 1.63 10.90
CA MET A 85 -6.98 0.74 10.79
C MET A 85 -8.25 1.51 10.40
N ASP A 86 -8.42 2.75 10.90
CA ASP A 86 -9.55 3.62 10.55
C ASP A 86 -9.48 4.08 9.10
N ARG A 87 -8.30 4.51 8.65
CA ARG A 87 -8.07 4.89 7.23
C ARG A 87 -8.28 3.75 6.27
N MET A 88 -8.00 2.52 6.70
CA MET A 88 -8.27 1.31 5.94
C MET A 88 -9.74 0.87 6.01
N GLN A 89 -10.58 1.59 6.75
CA GLN A 89 -12.01 1.29 6.95
C GLN A 89 -12.25 -0.17 7.36
N LEU A 90 -11.36 -0.73 8.20
CA LEU A 90 -11.45 -2.12 8.62
C LEU A 90 -12.74 -2.38 9.41
N ASP A 91 -13.44 -3.44 9.02
CA ASP A 91 -14.52 -4.00 9.83
C ASP A 91 -13.99 -4.62 11.15
N ALA A 92 -14.87 -5.08 11.99
CA ALA A 92 -14.50 -5.66 13.28
C ALA A 92 -13.53 -6.85 13.16
N ALA A 93 -13.70 -7.69 12.14
CA ALA A 93 -12.84 -8.85 11.90
C ALA A 93 -11.45 -8.44 11.39
N GLY A 94 -11.39 -7.51 10.43
CA GLY A 94 -10.14 -6.95 9.91
C GLY A 94 -9.35 -6.21 10.99
N ARG A 95 -10.05 -5.44 11.85
CA ARG A 95 -9.44 -4.76 12.99
C ARG A 95 -8.87 -5.75 14.02
N ALA A 96 -9.58 -6.81 14.33
CA ALA A 96 -9.08 -7.88 15.20
C ALA A 96 -7.85 -8.57 14.61
N ALA A 97 -7.85 -8.86 13.30
CA ALA A 97 -6.72 -9.46 12.59
C ALA A 97 -5.48 -8.52 12.60
N ALA A 98 -5.66 -7.22 12.36
CA ALA A 98 -4.60 -6.23 12.42
C ALA A 98 -3.99 -6.11 13.83
N GLN A 99 -4.83 -6.06 14.86
CA GLN A 99 -4.39 -6.03 16.26
C GLN A 99 -3.65 -7.32 16.66
N GLN A 100 -4.10 -8.47 16.17
CA GLN A 100 -3.41 -9.73 16.40
C GLN A 100 -2.03 -9.74 15.72
N ALA A 101 -1.94 -9.32 14.47
CA ALA A 101 -0.68 -9.20 13.74
C ALA A 101 0.30 -8.24 14.46
N PHE A 102 -0.18 -7.09 14.93
CA PHE A 102 0.60 -6.13 15.70
C PHE A 102 1.15 -6.76 17.00
N ARG A 103 0.32 -7.55 17.71
CA ARG A 103 0.75 -8.29 18.92
C ARG A 103 1.81 -9.34 18.62
N GLU A 104 1.67 -10.08 17.52
CA GLU A 104 2.65 -11.06 17.05
C GLU A 104 4.01 -10.40 16.77
N GLY A 105 4.02 -9.24 16.12
CA GLY A 105 5.24 -8.50 15.83
C GLY A 105 5.99 -8.02 17.09
N LYS A 106 5.28 -7.79 18.19
CA LYS A 106 5.91 -7.37 19.48
C LYS A 106 6.63 -8.50 20.22
N GLN A 107 6.48 -9.74 19.79
CA GLN A 107 7.17 -10.88 20.44
C GLN A 107 8.67 -10.78 20.23
N GLY A 108 9.45 -11.16 21.24
CA GLY A 108 10.90 -11.00 21.21
C GLY A 108 11.60 -11.91 20.19
N ASP A 109 10.96 -12.99 19.78
CA ASP A 109 11.42 -13.98 18.81
C ASP A 109 10.85 -13.76 17.40
N TYR A 110 10.23 -12.60 17.13
CA TYR A 110 9.63 -12.29 15.82
C TYR A 110 10.69 -12.36 14.70
N PRO A 111 10.51 -13.25 13.70
CA PRO A 111 11.50 -13.47 12.65
C PRO A 111 11.42 -12.38 11.56
N LEU A 112 11.78 -11.15 11.92
CA LEU A 112 11.64 -9.96 11.06
C LEU A 112 12.22 -10.18 9.65
N ARG A 113 13.49 -10.64 9.56
CA ARG A 113 14.18 -10.79 8.27
C ARG A 113 13.48 -11.80 7.35
N ASP A 114 13.02 -12.92 7.89
CA ASP A 114 12.36 -13.96 7.10
C ASP A 114 11.01 -13.48 6.59
N LYS A 115 10.25 -12.76 7.43
CA LYS A 115 8.97 -12.15 7.03
C LYS A 115 9.14 -11.07 5.96
N LEU A 116 10.20 -10.29 6.03
CA LEU A 116 10.51 -9.28 5.00
C LEU A 116 10.94 -9.94 3.68
N ARG A 117 11.70 -11.03 3.70
CA ARG A 117 12.06 -11.80 2.50
C ARG A 117 10.82 -12.44 1.85
N GLU A 118 9.92 -12.98 2.66
CA GLU A 118 8.63 -13.51 2.19
C GLU A 118 7.82 -12.41 1.49
N LEU A 119 7.69 -11.24 2.12
CA LEU A 119 7.03 -10.07 1.55
C LEU A 119 7.69 -9.61 0.25
N ARG A 120 9.03 -9.48 0.22
CA ARG A 120 9.79 -9.11 -0.98
C ARG A 120 9.53 -10.07 -2.13
N SER A 121 9.53 -11.37 -1.85
CA SER A 121 9.24 -12.40 -2.87
C SER A 121 7.82 -12.27 -3.42
N ALA A 122 6.84 -12.04 -2.55
CA ALA A 122 5.45 -11.80 -2.94
C ALA A 122 5.27 -10.51 -3.75
N CYS A 123 6.06 -9.48 -3.46
CA CYS A 123 6.06 -8.18 -4.13
C CYS A 123 7.10 -8.08 -5.26
N PHE A 124 7.62 -9.20 -5.76
CA PHE A 124 8.65 -9.18 -6.80
C PHE A 124 8.23 -8.37 -8.03
N GLY A 125 9.07 -7.42 -8.45
CA GLY A 125 8.78 -6.50 -9.54
C GLY A 125 7.76 -5.39 -9.23
N ARG A 126 7.28 -5.27 -7.97
CA ARG A 126 6.28 -4.29 -7.53
C ARG A 126 6.88 -3.31 -6.53
N PHE A 127 7.81 -2.50 -6.99
CA PHE A 127 8.53 -1.53 -6.15
C PHE A 127 7.61 -0.52 -5.47
N ASP A 128 6.45 -0.20 -6.09
CA ASP A 128 5.48 0.72 -5.52
C ASP A 128 4.87 0.17 -4.22
N LEU A 129 4.58 -1.13 -4.15
CA LEU A 129 4.09 -1.77 -2.92
C LEU A 129 5.15 -1.77 -1.83
N ILE A 130 6.41 -2.04 -2.19
CA ILE A 130 7.55 -1.99 -1.25
C ILE A 130 7.72 -0.57 -0.70
N ARG A 131 7.60 0.44 -1.56
CA ARG A 131 7.68 1.84 -1.16
C ARG A 131 6.54 2.23 -0.22
N MET A 132 5.29 1.87 -0.56
CA MET A 132 4.14 2.12 0.30
C MET A 132 4.29 1.43 1.66
N PHE A 133 4.75 0.19 1.69
CA PHE A 133 5.05 -0.51 2.94
C PHE A 133 6.04 0.26 3.81
N LEU A 134 7.15 0.73 3.22
CA LEU A 134 8.14 1.54 3.93
C LEU A 134 7.59 2.86 4.43
N GLU A 135 6.81 3.58 3.64
CA GLU A 135 6.16 4.83 4.04
C GLU A 135 5.30 4.62 5.29
N ILE A 136 4.51 3.54 5.33
CA ILE A 136 3.70 3.18 6.51
C ILE A 136 4.59 2.92 7.73
N GLN A 137 5.70 2.18 7.57
CA GLN A 137 6.60 1.89 8.70
C GLN A 137 7.31 3.14 9.22
N ILE A 138 7.74 4.03 8.32
CA ILE A 138 8.36 5.30 8.71
C ILE A 138 7.35 6.19 9.44
N GLN A 139 6.12 6.33 8.93
CA GLN A 139 5.06 7.09 9.61
C GLN A 139 4.79 6.53 11.02
N ALA A 140 4.79 5.22 11.18
CA ALA A 140 4.63 4.59 12.49
C ALA A 140 5.81 4.89 13.44
N ALA A 141 7.04 4.92 12.94
CA ALA A 141 8.22 5.25 13.73
C ALA A 141 8.24 6.72 14.19
N PHE A 142 7.60 7.62 13.45
CA PHE A 142 7.47 9.03 13.82
C PHE A 142 6.20 9.35 14.62
N ALA A 143 5.44 8.36 15.08
CA ALA A 143 4.15 8.57 15.75
C ALA A 143 4.26 9.46 17.02
N ASP A 144 5.38 9.41 17.72
CA ASP A 144 5.66 10.24 18.92
C ASP A 144 6.44 11.52 18.61
N GLY A 145 6.59 11.86 17.31
CA GLY A 145 7.24 13.09 16.85
C GLY A 145 8.77 13.01 16.71
N SER A 146 9.39 11.89 17.10
CA SER A 146 10.84 11.71 16.97
C SER A 146 11.21 10.27 16.64
N LEU A 147 12.17 10.09 15.74
CA LEU A 147 12.67 8.75 15.37
C LEU A 147 13.71 8.26 16.40
N HIS A 148 13.31 7.28 17.20
CA HIS A 148 14.23 6.68 18.18
C HIS A 148 15.39 5.94 17.47
N PRO A 149 16.63 5.96 18.01
CA PRO A 149 17.79 5.28 17.41
C PRO A 149 17.57 3.79 17.10
N ASN A 150 16.88 3.06 17.98
CA ASN A 150 16.57 1.65 17.77
C ASN A 150 15.56 1.45 16.62
N GLU A 151 14.55 2.30 16.52
CA GLU A 151 13.59 2.27 15.41
C GLU A 151 14.29 2.56 14.07
N ARG A 152 15.21 3.55 14.06
CA ARG A 152 16.04 3.84 12.88
C ARG A 152 16.85 2.60 12.45
N GLN A 153 17.43 1.88 13.40
CA GLN A 153 18.17 0.65 13.11
C GLN A 153 17.27 -0.43 12.49
N VAL A 154 16.08 -0.63 13.04
CA VAL A 154 15.08 -1.57 12.49
C VAL A 154 14.65 -1.15 11.10
N LEU A 155 14.41 0.14 10.85
CA LEU A 155 14.06 0.66 9.52
C LEU A 155 15.18 0.41 8.48
N TYR A 156 16.47 0.50 8.87
CA TYR A 156 17.56 0.12 7.97
C TYR A 156 17.53 -1.37 7.62
N VAL A 157 17.24 -2.24 8.61
CA VAL A 157 17.08 -3.69 8.35
C VAL A 157 15.90 -3.94 7.40
N ILE A 158 14.78 -3.24 7.60
CA ILE A 158 13.61 -3.34 6.72
C ILE A 158 13.97 -2.94 5.28
N ALA A 159 14.63 -1.79 5.10
CA ALA A 159 15.02 -1.29 3.78
C ALA A 159 15.97 -2.27 3.08
N GLU A 160 16.99 -2.77 3.78
CA GLU A 160 17.98 -3.73 3.27
C GLU A 160 17.32 -5.03 2.78
N GLU A 161 16.48 -5.65 3.62
CA GLU A 161 15.79 -6.91 3.26
C GLU A 161 14.81 -6.73 2.11
N LEU A 162 14.22 -5.55 1.98
CA LEU A 162 13.35 -5.19 0.85
C LEU A 162 14.12 -4.80 -0.43
N GLY A 163 15.45 -4.71 -0.36
CA GLY A 163 16.32 -4.44 -1.51
C GLY A 163 16.50 -2.97 -1.84
N ILE A 164 16.29 -2.09 -0.86
CA ILE A 164 16.54 -0.65 -0.97
C ILE A 164 17.92 -0.37 -0.40
N SER A 165 18.78 0.29 -1.17
CA SER A 165 20.13 0.63 -0.71
C SER A 165 20.07 1.65 0.44
N ARG A 166 21.08 1.61 1.32
CA ARG A 166 21.18 2.52 2.46
C ARG A 166 21.11 3.99 2.03
N ALA A 167 21.83 4.33 0.95
CA ALA A 167 21.83 5.69 0.43
C ALA A 167 20.45 6.17 -0.05
N GLN A 168 19.70 5.30 -0.74
CA GLN A 168 18.33 5.58 -1.16
C GLN A 168 17.39 5.74 0.04
N PHE A 169 17.56 4.90 1.05
CA PHE A 169 16.75 4.97 2.26
C PHE A 169 17.06 6.22 3.08
N ASP A 170 18.34 6.61 3.22
CA ASP A 170 18.73 7.87 3.88
C ASP A 170 18.17 9.11 3.17
N GLN A 171 18.15 9.10 1.84
CA GLN A 171 17.52 10.17 1.07
C GLN A 171 16.02 10.24 1.34
N PHE A 172 15.36 9.09 1.41
CA PHE A 172 13.94 9.00 1.70
C PHE A 172 13.60 9.45 3.13
N LEU A 173 14.39 9.03 4.13
CA LEU A 173 14.26 9.48 5.52
C LEU A 173 14.40 11.00 5.64
N ARG A 174 15.44 11.59 5.04
CA ARG A 174 15.65 13.06 5.06
C ARG A 174 14.46 13.82 4.46
N MET A 175 13.88 13.29 3.40
CA MET A 175 12.70 13.89 2.77
C MET A 175 11.48 13.84 3.70
N MET A 176 11.29 12.73 4.43
CA MET A 176 10.21 12.57 5.41
C MET A 176 10.45 13.42 6.67
N GLU A 177 11.68 13.50 7.18
CA GLU A 177 12.06 14.32 8.33
C GLU A 177 11.85 15.83 8.03
N SER A 178 12.25 16.29 6.84
CA SER A 178 12.02 17.68 6.44
C SER A 178 10.54 17.98 6.21
N GLY A 179 9.78 17.06 5.61
CA GLY A 179 8.32 17.19 5.44
C GLY A 179 7.57 17.32 6.77
N GLN A 180 8.01 16.61 7.81
CA GLN A 180 7.40 16.73 9.14
C GLN A 180 7.74 18.03 9.86
N GLN A 181 8.94 18.59 9.67
CA GLN A 181 9.30 19.88 10.24
C GLN A 181 8.53 21.05 9.62
N PHE A 182 8.13 20.93 8.35
CA PHE A 182 7.37 21.95 7.63
C PHE A 182 5.85 21.67 7.61
N GLY A 183 5.42 20.42 7.79
CA GLY A 183 4.04 19.95 7.65
C GLY A 183 3.35 19.56 8.95
N GLY A 184 3.85 19.98 10.12
CA GLY A 184 3.27 19.66 11.45
C GLY A 184 1.84 20.13 11.71
N GLY A 185 1.10 20.58 10.68
CA GLY A 185 -0.29 21.05 10.77
C GLY A 185 -1.35 20.22 10.04
N ALA A 186 -0.96 19.28 9.15
CA ALA A 186 -1.93 18.64 8.24
C ALA A 186 -2.43 17.26 8.70
N TYR A 187 -1.84 16.62 9.70
CA TYR A 187 -2.22 15.26 10.15
C TYR A 187 -2.90 15.20 11.53
N GLN A 188 -3.14 16.33 12.19
CA GLN A 188 -3.84 16.36 13.48
C GLN A 188 -5.31 16.80 13.28
N GLY A 189 -6.10 15.93 12.68
CA GLY A 189 -7.56 15.97 12.77
C GLY A 189 -8.00 15.44 14.14
N GLY A 190 -7.84 16.23 15.19
CA GLY A 190 -8.29 15.93 16.54
C GLY A 190 -8.58 17.23 17.28
N SER A 191 -9.87 17.49 17.55
CA SER A 191 -10.42 18.60 18.27
C SER A 191 -9.66 18.91 19.58
N SER A 192 -8.98 20.05 19.67
CA SER A 192 -8.75 20.74 20.93
C SER A 192 -9.20 22.19 20.79
N GLN A 193 -10.30 22.46 21.46
CA GLN A 193 -10.90 23.76 21.70
C GLN A 193 -9.99 24.55 22.64
N GLY A 194 -9.36 25.60 22.12
CA GLY A 194 -8.54 26.47 22.93
C GLY A 194 -7.90 27.55 22.05
N GLY A 195 -8.54 28.74 22.01
CA GLY A 195 -8.28 29.82 21.09
C GLY A 195 -6.83 30.30 21.00
N PHE A 196 -6.50 30.71 19.79
CA PHE A 196 -5.86 31.98 19.41
C PHE A 196 -5.90 32.00 17.86
N ALA A 197 -6.33 33.14 17.31
CA ALA A 197 -6.44 33.41 15.89
C ALA A 197 -5.07 33.36 15.20
N GLY A 198 -4.71 32.17 14.71
CA GLY A 198 -3.65 31.95 13.72
C GLY A 198 -4.35 31.66 12.40
N ALA A 199 -4.19 32.57 11.43
CA ALA A 199 -4.69 32.41 10.08
C ALA A 199 -4.41 30.97 9.59
N GLN A 200 -5.45 30.27 9.14
CA GLN A 200 -5.33 29.06 8.35
C GLN A 200 -4.54 29.41 7.07
N ARG A 201 -3.22 29.26 7.14
CA ARG A 201 -2.39 29.28 5.95
C ARG A 201 -2.73 28.01 5.18
N GLY A 202 -3.39 28.16 4.05
CA GLY A 202 -3.53 27.08 3.09
C GLY A 202 -2.14 26.49 2.74
N PRO A 203 -2.10 25.31 2.08
CA PRO A 203 -0.85 24.67 1.71
C PRO A 203 0.07 25.68 1.00
N THR A 204 1.30 25.77 1.49
CA THR A 204 2.29 26.72 0.93
C THR A 204 2.95 26.12 -0.32
N LEU A 205 3.58 26.97 -1.14
CA LEU A 205 4.37 26.50 -2.28
C LEU A 205 5.48 25.51 -1.87
N ASP A 206 6.09 25.72 -0.72
CA ASP A 206 7.12 24.84 -0.17
C ASP A 206 6.55 23.48 0.25
N ASP A 207 5.33 23.44 0.79
CA ASP A 207 4.63 22.18 1.08
C ASP A 207 4.34 21.40 -0.21
N ALA A 208 3.87 22.08 -1.24
CA ALA A 208 3.62 21.47 -2.56
C ALA A 208 4.91 20.92 -3.19
N CYS A 209 5.99 21.70 -3.14
CA CYS A 209 7.32 21.27 -3.61
C CYS A 209 7.84 20.05 -2.84
N SER A 210 7.61 20.02 -1.53
CA SER A 210 7.99 18.88 -0.67
C SER A 210 7.23 17.62 -1.03
N VAL A 211 5.92 17.71 -1.26
CA VAL A 211 5.07 16.57 -1.69
C VAL A 211 5.54 16.02 -3.04
N LEU A 212 5.88 16.89 -3.99
CA LEU A 212 6.35 16.50 -5.32
C LEU A 212 7.84 16.09 -5.32
N GLY A 213 8.58 16.35 -4.25
CA GLY A 213 10.03 16.09 -4.17
C GLY A 213 10.85 16.94 -5.12
N VAL A 214 10.43 18.18 -5.36
CA VAL A 214 11.07 19.18 -6.22
C VAL A 214 11.44 20.43 -5.41
N ARG A 215 12.22 21.32 -6.02
CA ARG A 215 12.53 22.63 -5.45
C ARG A 215 11.64 23.68 -6.09
N SER A 216 11.34 24.75 -5.37
CA SER A 216 10.60 25.91 -5.91
C SER A 216 11.31 26.60 -7.08
N SER A 217 12.64 26.38 -7.21
CA SER A 217 13.46 26.88 -8.32
C SER A 217 13.50 25.95 -9.55
N ASP A 218 12.90 24.76 -9.48
CA ASP A 218 12.92 23.81 -10.58
C ASP A 218 12.01 24.27 -11.73
N ASP A 219 12.36 23.91 -12.96
CA ASP A 219 11.59 24.26 -14.14
C ASP A 219 10.27 23.46 -14.23
N ALA A 220 9.29 24.02 -14.93
CA ALA A 220 7.97 23.40 -15.10
C ALA A 220 8.03 21.98 -15.68
N THR A 221 9.05 21.66 -16.49
CA THR A 221 9.23 20.33 -17.07
C THR A 221 9.63 19.31 -16.01
N THR A 222 10.52 19.70 -15.10
CA THR A 222 10.97 18.90 -13.97
C THR A 222 9.81 18.64 -13.00
N ILE A 223 9.04 19.68 -12.64
CA ILE A 223 7.86 19.56 -11.79
C ILE A 223 6.84 18.63 -12.41
N LYS A 224 6.52 18.80 -13.70
CA LYS A 224 5.59 17.95 -14.44
C LYS A 224 6.04 16.48 -14.51
N ARG A 225 7.36 16.27 -14.65
CA ARG A 225 7.94 14.90 -14.65
C ARG A 225 7.81 14.26 -13.28
N ALA A 226 8.11 14.98 -12.20
CA ALA A 226 7.94 14.52 -10.82
C ALA A 226 6.49 14.15 -10.53
N TYR A 227 5.54 15.03 -10.84
CA TYR A 227 4.12 14.79 -10.73
C TYR A 227 3.68 13.50 -11.45
N ARG A 228 4.02 13.36 -12.75
CA ARG A 228 3.64 12.18 -13.53
C ARG A 228 4.22 10.88 -12.95
N LYS A 229 5.46 10.95 -12.45
CA LYS A 229 6.11 9.81 -11.81
C LYS A 229 5.36 9.41 -10.54
N LEU A 230 5.13 10.35 -9.62
CA LEU A 230 4.43 10.11 -8.37
C LEU A 230 2.99 9.61 -8.59
N MET A 231 2.25 10.24 -9.48
CA MET A 231 0.91 9.79 -9.85
C MET A 231 0.92 8.37 -10.44
N SER A 232 1.92 8.02 -11.24
CA SER A 232 2.05 6.65 -11.77
C SER A 232 2.38 5.62 -10.68
N GLU A 233 3.14 6.01 -9.66
CA GLU A 233 3.54 5.16 -8.54
C GLU A 233 2.40 4.97 -7.53
N HIS A 234 1.60 6.00 -7.26
CA HIS A 234 0.58 6.02 -6.21
C HIS A 234 -0.87 5.91 -6.75
N HIS A 235 -1.06 5.67 -8.05
CA HIS A 235 -2.41 5.54 -8.61
C HIS A 235 -3.13 4.31 -8.03
N PRO A 236 -4.32 4.48 -7.39
CA PRO A 236 -4.99 3.39 -6.68
C PRO A 236 -5.25 2.17 -7.57
N ASP A 237 -5.75 2.35 -8.80
CA ASP A 237 -6.03 1.23 -9.71
C ASP A 237 -4.77 0.44 -10.07
N LYS A 238 -3.62 1.11 -10.23
CA LYS A 238 -2.36 0.44 -10.51
C LYS A 238 -1.85 -0.35 -9.32
N LEU A 239 -2.00 0.19 -8.12
CA LEU A 239 -1.59 -0.47 -6.89
C LEU A 239 -2.46 -1.70 -6.60
N VAL A 240 -3.78 -1.60 -6.80
CA VAL A 240 -4.71 -2.73 -6.68
C VAL A 240 -4.38 -3.82 -7.72
N ALA A 241 -4.14 -3.44 -8.97
CA ALA A 241 -3.73 -4.38 -10.01
C ALA A 241 -2.39 -5.08 -9.69
N LYS A 242 -1.52 -4.42 -8.94
CA LYS A 242 -0.24 -4.96 -8.45
C LYS A 242 -0.36 -5.79 -7.18
N GLY A 243 -1.52 -5.82 -6.55
CA GLY A 243 -1.81 -6.65 -5.37
C GLY A 243 -1.85 -5.90 -4.05
N LEU A 244 -2.10 -4.58 -4.07
CA LEU A 244 -2.44 -3.83 -2.88
C LEU A 244 -3.73 -4.40 -2.28
N PRO A 245 -3.78 -4.63 -0.95
CA PRO A 245 -5.02 -5.03 -0.29
C PRO A 245 -6.14 -4.01 -0.54
N PRO A 246 -7.39 -4.46 -0.77
CA PRO A 246 -8.53 -3.56 -0.96
C PRO A 246 -8.70 -2.57 0.20
N GLU A 247 -8.39 -3.00 1.41
CA GLU A 247 -8.45 -2.21 2.63
C GLU A 247 -7.48 -1.00 2.62
N MET A 248 -6.41 -1.08 1.83
CA MET A 248 -5.42 0.00 1.68
C MET A 248 -5.72 0.94 0.49
N MET A 249 -6.82 0.73 -0.24
CA MET A 249 -7.15 1.54 -1.41
C MET A 249 -7.42 3.00 -1.06
N GLU A 250 -8.07 3.25 0.08
CA GLU A 250 -8.35 4.59 0.57
C GLU A 250 -7.06 5.40 0.82
N MET A 251 -6.06 4.76 1.42
CA MET A 251 -4.74 5.39 1.63
C MET A 251 -4.06 5.75 0.31
N ALA A 252 -4.13 4.87 -0.69
CA ALA A 252 -3.61 5.13 -2.03
C ALA A 252 -4.35 6.30 -2.70
N THR A 253 -5.67 6.38 -2.53
CA THR A 253 -6.52 7.45 -3.04
C THR A 253 -6.17 8.79 -2.38
N GLN A 254 -6.04 8.83 -1.05
CA GLN A 254 -5.61 10.03 -0.32
C GLN A 254 -4.25 10.50 -0.78
N LYS A 255 -3.28 9.59 -0.96
CA LYS A 255 -1.94 9.95 -1.45
C LYS A 255 -1.98 10.49 -2.87
N ALA A 256 -2.77 9.91 -3.74
CA ALA A 256 -2.96 10.42 -5.10
C ALA A 256 -3.60 11.81 -5.11
N GLN A 257 -4.59 12.08 -4.24
CA GLN A 257 -5.21 13.40 -4.08
C GLN A 257 -4.22 14.43 -3.54
N GLU A 258 -3.38 14.06 -2.56
CA GLU A 258 -2.31 14.92 -2.04
C GLU A 258 -1.32 15.32 -3.14
N ILE A 259 -0.86 14.35 -3.95
CA ILE A 259 0.02 14.58 -5.09
C ILE A 259 -0.65 15.48 -6.14
N GLN A 260 -1.93 15.28 -6.40
CA GLN A 260 -2.71 16.08 -7.35
C GLN A 260 -2.91 17.51 -6.85
N GLY A 261 -3.19 17.69 -5.57
CA GLY A 261 -3.35 19.01 -4.96
C GLY A 261 -2.06 19.81 -4.88
N ALA A 262 -0.90 19.14 -4.85
CA ALA A 262 0.42 19.76 -4.85
C ALA A 262 0.88 20.22 -6.23
N TYR A 263 0.29 19.72 -7.33
CA TYR A 263 0.61 20.11 -8.71
C TYR A 263 -0.28 21.25 -9.19
#